data_a23db27a077ed750e9936e336782b8a8
#
_entry.id   a23db27a077ed750e9936e336782b8a8
#
_cell.length_a   1.000
_cell.length_b   1.000
_cell.length_c   1.000
_cell.angle_alpha   90.00
_cell.angle_beta   90.00
_cell.angle_gamma   90.00
#
_symmetry.space_group_name_H-M   'P 1'
#
loop_
_entity.id
_entity.type
_entity.pdbx_description
1 polymer ?
#
loop_
_entity_poly.entity_id
_entity_poly.type
_entity_poly.pdbx_seq_one_letter_code
_entity_poly.pdbx_strand_id
1 'polypeptide(L)'
;MKFNKNRPFDYNADGYYVVDGKLSNKANKMKVSVVTPVYNAEKYLRKTIDSVINQTIGFKNVEYLLVDDCSTDSSRDILLEYSSKYENIIPVFLKCNTGTPGQPRNLGIQLSTSKYITFLDADDWLEENGLKTLYDILEETGDDYAVGRTIQLKSNGSKIVGEHESCKERRNVSPYSIPHIFQHLGPRARMVRANIIKDNQIVFPEMKFAEDKQFFMDVLINCDKISTTKAPIYNLNRLDDNNGSLTKQTNIMQKTDSNIKVIHYIINKNLEPEKEKMILNRLYEFDSITRLFNTGHFQKTKLKKLYYNKFNEILKTTNGLRYEFSENFFNPLNKVAYELFKEGKTKQLEKLFEWEKKEKVKNVLIKDNLPYYVAPFLEEKYRNIRVPMLAIFKEDRFYDHKYYLEFMVYGDYVDQITDVIIRDREDVNLEYSIPVQVDRGGHGKLEVDLEILNQLPSSSYAMFLRYNDYNKINIRKINENQIEYQNRDYIFYTTIHSNVGLKVK
;
A
#
# COMPACT_ATOMS: atom_id res chain seq x y z
N MET A 1 -11.78 0.18 -40.85
CA MET A 1 -11.96 1.60 -41.22
C MET A 1 -10.68 2.35 -40.88
N LYS A 2 -10.09 3.11 -41.81
CA LYS A 2 -8.97 4.02 -41.46
C LYS A 2 -9.59 5.22 -40.76
N PHE A 3 -9.32 5.39 -39.47
CA PHE A 3 -9.72 6.59 -38.75
C PHE A 3 -9.04 7.81 -39.39
N ASN A 4 -9.84 8.79 -39.78
CA ASN A 4 -9.31 10.02 -40.38
C ASN A 4 -8.82 10.91 -39.22
N LYS A 5 -7.48 11.02 -39.04
CA LYS A 5 -6.82 11.81 -37.98
C LYS A 5 -7.25 13.29 -37.92
N ASN A 6 -7.90 13.80 -38.99
CA ASN A 6 -8.32 15.19 -39.09
C ASN A 6 -9.81 15.43 -38.78
N ARG A 7 -10.58 14.42 -38.34
CA ARG A 7 -11.97 14.66 -37.94
C ARG A 7 -11.98 15.09 -36.47
N PRO A 8 -12.49 16.30 -36.14
CA PRO A 8 -12.70 16.67 -34.75
C PRO A 8 -13.72 15.70 -34.11
N PHE A 9 -13.45 15.29 -32.88
CA PHE A 9 -14.42 14.51 -32.11
C PHE A 9 -15.69 15.33 -31.90
N ASP A 10 -16.85 14.72 -32.06
CA ASP A 10 -18.14 15.34 -31.78
C ASP A 10 -18.45 15.23 -30.27
N TYR A 11 -17.89 16.17 -29.51
CA TYR A 11 -18.06 16.22 -28.06
C TYR A 11 -19.50 16.57 -27.70
N ASN A 12 -20.09 15.82 -26.75
CA ASN A 12 -21.40 16.13 -26.22
C ASN A 12 -21.39 17.42 -25.35
N ALA A 13 -22.57 17.79 -24.80
CA ALA A 13 -22.71 18.96 -23.94
C ALA A 13 -21.84 18.90 -22.67
N ASP A 14 -21.57 17.69 -22.16
CA ASP A 14 -20.73 17.45 -20.97
C ASP A 14 -19.23 17.46 -21.28
N GLY A 15 -18.83 17.70 -22.53
CA GLY A 15 -17.44 17.84 -22.96
C GLY A 15 -16.67 16.54 -23.14
N TYR A 16 -17.35 15.42 -23.40
CA TYR A 16 -16.70 14.17 -23.75
C TYR A 16 -17.29 13.54 -25.02
N TYR A 17 -16.51 12.66 -25.65
CA TYR A 17 -16.91 11.86 -26.82
C TYR A 17 -16.67 10.39 -26.55
N VAL A 18 -17.68 9.55 -26.80
CA VAL A 18 -17.56 8.08 -26.77
C VAL A 18 -17.51 7.53 -28.17
N VAL A 19 -16.52 6.68 -28.46
CA VAL A 19 -16.33 6.11 -29.79
C VAL A 19 -17.51 5.25 -30.20
N ASP A 20 -18.14 5.60 -31.34
CA ASP A 20 -19.12 4.81 -32.13
C ASP A 20 -20.26 4.13 -31.31
N GLY A 21 -20.88 4.86 -30.39
CA GLY A 21 -22.10 4.39 -29.71
C GLY A 21 -21.94 3.10 -28.89
N LYS A 22 -20.72 2.75 -28.53
CA LYS A 22 -20.39 1.49 -27.83
C LYS A 22 -21.08 1.30 -26.48
N LEU A 23 -21.62 2.37 -25.89
CA LEU A 23 -22.37 2.32 -24.64
C LEU A 23 -23.84 1.88 -24.81
N SER A 24 -24.42 2.03 -26.00
CA SER A 24 -25.90 1.96 -26.17
C SER A 24 -26.52 0.57 -26.13
N ASN A 25 -25.73 -0.53 -26.21
CA ASN A 25 -26.28 -1.87 -26.42
C ASN A 25 -25.90 -2.93 -25.36
N LYS A 26 -25.25 -2.57 -24.24
CA LYS A 26 -24.64 -3.56 -23.32
C LYS A 26 -25.15 -3.56 -21.88
N ALA A 27 -26.28 -2.89 -21.60
CA ALA A 27 -26.88 -2.92 -20.26
C ALA A 27 -27.07 -4.37 -19.78
N ASN A 28 -26.49 -4.70 -18.63
CA ASN A 28 -26.67 -5.96 -17.87
C ASN A 28 -25.98 -7.25 -18.38
N LYS A 29 -25.01 -7.21 -19.30
CA LYS A 29 -24.30 -8.44 -19.73
C LYS A 29 -22.88 -8.59 -19.19
N MET A 30 -22.25 -7.51 -18.77
CA MET A 30 -20.84 -7.53 -18.32
C MET A 30 -20.76 -7.75 -16.80
N LYS A 31 -19.74 -8.50 -16.39
CA LYS A 31 -19.49 -8.83 -14.97
C LYS A 31 -18.75 -7.73 -14.23
N VAL A 32 -17.71 -7.19 -14.87
CA VAL A 32 -16.77 -6.24 -14.28
C VAL A 32 -16.52 -5.08 -15.25
N SER A 33 -16.62 -3.85 -14.76
CA SER A 33 -16.12 -2.66 -15.44
C SER A 33 -14.70 -2.35 -14.93
N VAL A 34 -13.75 -2.30 -15.85
CA VAL A 34 -12.39 -1.79 -15.60
C VAL A 34 -12.33 -0.35 -16.07
N VAL A 35 -11.93 0.58 -15.20
CA VAL A 35 -11.81 2.00 -15.51
C VAL A 35 -10.33 2.41 -15.48
N THR A 36 -9.81 2.88 -16.62
CA THR A 36 -8.44 3.36 -16.74
C THR A 36 -8.43 4.83 -17.16
N PRO A 37 -7.96 5.75 -16.29
CA PRO A 37 -7.66 7.12 -16.69
C PRO A 37 -6.40 7.14 -17.55
N VAL A 38 -6.44 7.79 -18.71
CA VAL A 38 -5.32 7.83 -19.67
C VAL A 38 -4.90 9.28 -19.89
N TYR A 39 -3.61 9.58 -19.67
CA TYR A 39 -3.00 10.85 -20.07
C TYR A 39 -1.54 10.65 -20.39
N ASN A 40 -1.18 10.85 -21.68
CA ASN A 40 0.19 10.72 -22.19
C ASN A 40 0.87 9.41 -21.73
N ALA A 41 0.23 8.28 -22.01
CA ALA A 41 0.61 6.96 -21.54
C ALA A 41 1.13 6.02 -22.64
N GLU A 42 1.45 6.52 -23.83
CA GLU A 42 1.80 5.73 -25.02
C GLU A 42 2.81 4.61 -24.75
N LYS A 43 3.75 4.85 -23.83
CA LYS A 43 4.83 3.93 -23.49
C LYS A 43 4.38 2.61 -22.90
N TYR A 44 3.37 2.64 -22.01
CA TYR A 44 2.93 1.46 -21.25
C TYR A 44 1.51 1.02 -21.59
N LEU A 45 0.74 1.88 -22.24
CA LEU A 45 -0.70 1.71 -22.45
C LEU A 45 -1.04 0.38 -23.12
N ARG A 46 -0.24 -0.09 -24.09
CA ARG A 46 -0.47 -1.40 -24.75
C ARG A 46 -0.36 -2.53 -23.76
N LYS A 47 0.66 -2.57 -22.90
CA LYS A 47 0.82 -3.58 -21.85
C LYS A 47 -0.33 -3.56 -20.87
N THR A 48 -0.78 -2.37 -20.48
CA THR A 48 -1.93 -2.17 -19.61
C THR A 48 -3.19 -2.78 -20.24
N ILE A 49 -3.50 -2.44 -21.49
CA ILE A 49 -4.67 -2.94 -22.21
C ILE A 49 -4.60 -4.47 -22.39
N ASP A 50 -3.45 -4.99 -22.85
CA ASP A 50 -3.25 -6.42 -23.05
C ASP A 50 -3.45 -7.22 -21.76
N SER A 51 -3.05 -6.67 -20.60
CA SER A 51 -3.27 -7.32 -19.30
C SER A 51 -4.74 -7.50 -18.94
N VAL A 52 -5.62 -6.64 -19.43
CA VAL A 52 -7.08 -6.74 -19.24
C VAL A 52 -7.69 -7.70 -20.27
N ILE A 53 -7.24 -7.68 -21.52
CA ILE A 53 -7.71 -8.58 -22.56
C ILE A 53 -7.41 -10.05 -22.22
N ASN A 54 -6.24 -10.31 -21.63
CA ASN A 54 -5.77 -11.65 -21.30
C ASN A 54 -6.28 -12.19 -19.95
N GLN A 55 -7.21 -11.52 -19.29
CA GLN A 55 -7.75 -11.97 -18.01
C GLN A 55 -8.53 -13.29 -18.13
N THR A 56 -8.28 -14.22 -17.21
CA THR A 56 -8.91 -15.56 -17.18
C THR A 56 -10.42 -15.55 -16.90
N ILE A 57 -10.99 -14.44 -16.43
CA ILE A 57 -12.44 -14.25 -16.37
C ILE A 57 -13.07 -14.25 -17.78
N GLY A 58 -12.26 -14.09 -18.82
CA GLY A 58 -12.65 -13.97 -20.22
C GLY A 58 -13.09 -12.56 -20.59
N PHE A 59 -12.42 -11.98 -21.59
CA PHE A 59 -12.62 -10.56 -21.96
C PHE A 59 -14.07 -10.22 -22.35
N LYS A 60 -14.85 -11.17 -22.86
CA LYS A 60 -16.29 -11.01 -23.14
C LYS A 60 -17.14 -10.66 -21.90
N ASN A 61 -16.63 -10.88 -20.70
CA ASN A 61 -17.27 -10.55 -19.43
C ASN A 61 -16.81 -9.20 -18.85
N VAL A 62 -15.88 -8.50 -19.52
CA VAL A 62 -15.28 -7.26 -19.05
C VAL A 62 -15.73 -6.09 -19.92
N GLU A 63 -16.25 -5.05 -19.29
CA GLU A 63 -16.45 -3.72 -19.87
C GLU A 63 -15.20 -2.88 -19.57
N TYR A 64 -14.47 -2.47 -20.60
CA TYR A 64 -13.20 -1.75 -20.42
C TYR A 64 -13.31 -0.29 -20.86
N LEU A 65 -13.48 0.60 -19.89
CA LEU A 65 -13.60 2.05 -20.06
C LEU A 65 -12.21 2.70 -19.97
N LEU A 66 -11.73 3.24 -21.07
CA LEU A 66 -10.45 3.95 -21.17
C LEU A 66 -10.73 5.44 -21.39
N VAL A 67 -10.61 6.23 -20.32
CA VAL A 67 -10.97 7.64 -20.32
C VAL A 67 -9.74 8.50 -20.55
N ASP A 68 -9.58 9.00 -21.77
CA ASP A 68 -8.47 9.84 -22.17
C ASP A 68 -8.66 11.29 -21.75
N ASP A 69 -7.78 11.79 -20.89
CA ASP A 69 -7.79 13.15 -20.35
C ASP A 69 -7.05 14.13 -21.27
N CYS A 70 -7.45 14.16 -22.55
CA CYS A 70 -6.90 15.05 -23.59
C CYS A 70 -5.39 14.83 -23.82
N SER A 71 -4.98 13.56 -24.07
CA SER A 71 -3.60 13.22 -24.39
C SER A 71 -3.10 13.89 -25.66
N THR A 72 -1.81 14.22 -25.68
CA THR A 72 -1.11 14.88 -26.78
C THR A 72 -0.08 13.98 -27.49
N ASP A 73 0.18 12.79 -26.91
CA ASP A 73 1.02 11.74 -27.49
C ASP A 73 0.21 10.73 -28.32
N SER A 74 0.76 9.57 -28.65
CA SER A 74 0.08 8.51 -29.42
C SER A 74 -0.97 7.72 -28.62
N SER A 75 -1.29 8.08 -27.37
CA SER A 75 -2.25 7.35 -26.54
C SER A 75 -3.61 7.21 -27.24
N ARG A 76 -4.12 8.28 -27.87
CA ARG A 76 -5.40 8.26 -28.61
C ARG A 76 -5.39 7.30 -29.78
N ASP A 77 -4.31 7.27 -30.55
CA ASP A 77 -4.16 6.36 -31.69
C ASP A 77 -4.20 4.90 -31.21
N ILE A 78 -3.54 4.59 -30.07
CA ILE A 78 -3.54 3.27 -29.45
C ILE A 78 -4.96 2.89 -29.04
N LEU A 79 -5.68 3.77 -28.35
CA LEU A 79 -7.07 3.52 -27.93
C LEU A 79 -7.99 3.22 -29.12
N LEU A 80 -7.90 3.99 -30.19
CA LEU A 80 -8.67 3.78 -31.42
C LEU A 80 -8.32 2.46 -32.10
N GLU A 81 -7.02 2.10 -32.15
CA GLU A 81 -6.57 0.81 -32.70
C GLU A 81 -7.20 -0.37 -31.94
N TYR A 82 -7.10 -0.39 -30.61
CA TYR A 82 -7.66 -1.49 -29.81
C TYR A 82 -9.20 -1.52 -29.86
N SER A 83 -9.83 -0.36 -29.84
CA SER A 83 -11.28 -0.24 -29.97
C SER A 83 -11.82 -0.79 -31.29
N SER A 84 -11.05 -0.69 -32.38
CA SER A 84 -11.44 -1.26 -33.68
C SER A 84 -11.40 -2.80 -33.71
N LYS A 85 -10.59 -3.41 -32.84
CA LYS A 85 -10.41 -4.87 -32.75
C LYS A 85 -11.34 -5.52 -31.72
N TYR A 86 -11.70 -4.77 -30.66
CA TYR A 86 -12.44 -5.31 -29.52
C TYR A 86 -13.67 -4.45 -29.19
N GLU A 87 -14.84 -5.06 -29.22
CA GLU A 87 -16.09 -4.34 -28.92
C GLU A 87 -16.19 -3.87 -27.47
N ASN A 88 -15.57 -4.61 -26.54
CA ASN A 88 -15.61 -4.32 -25.10
C ASN A 88 -14.63 -3.23 -24.67
N ILE A 89 -13.78 -2.75 -25.57
CA ILE A 89 -12.93 -1.58 -25.35
C ILE A 89 -13.70 -0.33 -25.72
N ILE A 90 -13.92 0.53 -24.74
CA ILE A 90 -14.76 1.73 -24.85
C ILE A 90 -13.88 2.96 -24.57
N PRO A 91 -13.25 3.54 -25.59
CA PRO A 91 -12.54 4.81 -25.41
C PRO A 91 -13.52 5.94 -25.21
N VAL A 92 -13.19 6.79 -24.22
CA VAL A 92 -13.90 8.03 -23.93
C VAL A 92 -12.88 9.17 -23.97
N PHE A 93 -13.09 10.16 -24.81
CA PHE A 93 -12.16 11.26 -25.01
C PHE A 93 -12.71 12.54 -24.33
N LEU A 94 -11.97 13.11 -23.41
CA LEU A 94 -12.27 14.42 -22.84
C LEU A 94 -11.81 15.53 -23.78
N LYS A 95 -12.58 16.62 -23.82
CA LYS A 95 -12.30 17.81 -24.64
C LYS A 95 -11.08 18.57 -24.12
N CYS A 96 -10.89 18.63 -22.78
CA CYS A 96 -9.82 19.33 -22.13
C CYS A 96 -9.20 18.46 -21.03
N ASN A 97 -7.90 18.66 -20.76
CA ASN A 97 -7.23 18.01 -19.64
C ASN A 97 -7.74 18.53 -18.31
N THR A 98 -8.09 17.63 -17.40
CA THR A 98 -8.62 17.94 -16.05
C THR A 98 -7.51 18.09 -15.01
N GLY A 99 -6.29 17.68 -15.33
CA GLY A 99 -5.09 17.80 -14.51
C GLY A 99 -4.97 16.79 -13.38
N THR A 100 -5.94 15.86 -13.24
CA THR A 100 -5.93 14.78 -12.24
C THR A 100 -6.67 13.55 -12.75
N PRO A 101 -6.32 12.33 -12.29
CA PRO A 101 -7.02 11.11 -12.70
C PRO A 101 -8.43 10.97 -12.08
N GLY A 102 -8.81 11.84 -11.14
CA GLY A 102 -10.09 11.75 -10.43
C GLY A 102 -11.29 11.94 -11.37
N GLN A 103 -11.29 12.99 -12.18
CA GLN A 103 -12.39 13.29 -13.11
C GLN A 103 -12.54 12.21 -14.19
N PRO A 104 -11.48 11.74 -14.88
CA PRO A 104 -11.60 10.59 -15.77
C PRO A 104 -12.16 9.34 -15.09
N ARG A 105 -11.77 9.04 -13.83
CA ARG A 105 -12.34 7.92 -13.08
C ARG A 105 -13.82 8.13 -12.77
N ASN A 106 -14.24 9.34 -12.37
CA ASN A 106 -15.64 9.67 -12.13
C ASN A 106 -16.50 9.46 -13.36
N LEU A 107 -16.03 9.90 -14.53
CA LEU A 107 -16.72 9.66 -15.79
C LEU A 107 -16.80 8.17 -16.11
N GLY A 108 -15.70 7.42 -15.91
CA GLY A 108 -15.72 5.97 -16.07
C GLY A 108 -16.72 5.26 -15.15
N ILE A 109 -16.85 5.69 -13.89
CA ILE A 109 -17.86 5.18 -12.94
C ILE A 109 -19.29 5.49 -13.45
N GLN A 110 -19.52 6.72 -13.89
CA GLN A 110 -20.82 7.15 -14.42
C GLN A 110 -21.25 6.30 -15.59
N LEU A 111 -20.34 6.04 -16.53
CA LEU A 111 -20.58 5.28 -17.76
C LEU A 111 -20.58 3.76 -17.56
N SER A 112 -20.06 3.24 -16.45
CA SER A 112 -19.98 1.81 -16.15
C SER A 112 -21.35 1.19 -16.00
N THR A 113 -21.53 -0.04 -16.52
CA THR A 113 -22.83 -0.77 -16.47
C THR A 113 -22.77 -2.09 -15.73
N SER A 114 -21.58 -2.55 -15.35
CA SER A 114 -21.36 -3.84 -14.72
C SER A 114 -21.72 -3.86 -13.23
N LYS A 115 -21.90 -5.07 -12.68
CA LYS A 115 -22.15 -5.30 -11.25
C LYS A 115 -20.99 -4.84 -10.35
N TYR A 116 -19.76 -4.96 -10.85
CA TYR A 116 -18.55 -4.61 -10.12
C TYR A 116 -17.68 -3.63 -10.91
N ILE A 117 -16.99 -2.75 -10.17
CA ILE A 117 -16.07 -1.77 -10.74
C ILE A 117 -14.67 -1.99 -10.13
N THR A 118 -13.66 -1.92 -10.97
CA THR A 118 -12.24 -1.88 -10.57
C THR A 118 -11.49 -0.82 -11.37
N PHE A 119 -10.34 -0.39 -10.88
CA PHE A 119 -9.53 0.65 -11.50
C PHE A 119 -8.14 0.11 -11.86
N LEU A 120 -7.60 0.61 -12.98
CA LEU A 120 -6.25 0.28 -13.43
C LEU A 120 -5.59 1.56 -13.97
N ASP A 121 -4.43 1.92 -13.44
CA ASP A 121 -3.67 3.06 -13.93
C ASP A 121 -2.99 2.72 -15.27
N ALA A 122 -2.85 3.69 -16.19
CA ALA A 122 -2.44 3.45 -17.58
C ALA A 122 -0.96 3.04 -17.75
N ASP A 123 -0.16 3.07 -16.70
CA ASP A 123 1.24 2.64 -16.65
C ASP A 123 1.48 1.35 -15.83
N ASP A 124 0.39 0.76 -15.30
CA ASP A 124 0.39 -0.47 -14.50
C ASP A 124 -0.27 -1.64 -15.26
N TRP A 125 -0.28 -2.85 -14.69
CA TRP A 125 -0.96 -4.01 -15.29
C TRP A 125 -1.49 -4.99 -14.26
N LEU A 126 -2.48 -5.78 -14.67
CA LEU A 126 -3.10 -6.81 -13.83
C LEU A 126 -2.35 -8.14 -13.95
N GLU A 127 -2.40 -8.93 -12.88
CA GLU A 127 -2.07 -10.36 -12.94
C GLU A 127 -3.14 -11.11 -13.73
N GLU A 128 -2.76 -12.19 -14.41
CA GLU A 128 -3.62 -12.92 -15.35
C GLU A 128 -4.95 -13.39 -14.71
N ASN A 129 -4.90 -13.80 -13.44
CA ASN A 129 -6.07 -14.23 -12.68
C ASN A 129 -6.71 -13.13 -11.84
N GLY A 130 -6.21 -11.90 -11.92
CA GLY A 130 -6.56 -10.82 -10.99
C GLY A 130 -8.05 -10.52 -10.92
N LEU A 131 -8.68 -10.26 -12.07
CA LEU A 131 -10.12 -9.96 -12.11
C LEU A 131 -10.97 -11.19 -11.73
N LYS A 132 -10.59 -12.37 -12.19
CA LYS A 132 -11.32 -13.60 -11.88
C LYS A 132 -11.31 -13.86 -10.38
N THR A 133 -10.17 -13.75 -9.73
CA THR A 133 -10.02 -13.99 -8.29
C THR A 133 -10.92 -13.07 -7.48
N LEU A 134 -10.90 -11.76 -7.74
CA LEU A 134 -11.74 -10.81 -7.00
C LEU A 134 -13.24 -11.01 -7.30
N TYR A 135 -13.59 -11.28 -8.56
CA TYR A 135 -14.96 -11.54 -8.98
C TYR A 135 -15.52 -12.78 -8.29
N ASP A 136 -14.79 -13.90 -8.32
CA ASP A 136 -15.24 -15.16 -7.71
C ASP A 136 -15.46 -15.00 -6.20
N ILE A 137 -14.56 -14.30 -5.50
CA ILE A 137 -14.70 -13.98 -4.08
C ILE A 137 -16.00 -13.19 -3.82
N LEU A 138 -16.27 -12.15 -4.60
CA LEU A 138 -17.46 -11.32 -4.42
C LEU A 138 -18.77 -12.04 -4.77
N GLU A 139 -18.74 -12.95 -5.74
CA GLU A 139 -19.91 -13.78 -6.07
C GLU A 139 -20.17 -14.86 -5.01
N GLU A 140 -19.11 -15.45 -4.46
CA GLU A 140 -19.20 -16.46 -3.40
C GLU A 140 -19.73 -15.86 -2.09
N THR A 141 -19.21 -14.71 -1.69
CA THR A 141 -19.47 -14.11 -0.37
C THR A 141 -20.67 -13.16 -0.35
N GLY A 142 -20.98 -12.55 -1.49
CA GLY A 142 -21.93 -11.45 -1.55
C GLY A 142 -21.41 -10.14 -0.95
N ASP A 143 -20.11 -10.04 -0.65
CA ASP A 143 -19.49 -8.85 -0.06
C ASP A 143 -19.50 -7.63 -0.99
N ASP A 144 -19.32 -6.45 -0.40
CA ASP A 144 -19.35 -5.17 -1.11
C ASP A 144 -18.02 -4.83 -1.79
N TYR A 145 -16.92 -5.40 -1.25
CA TYR A 145 -15.57 -5.06 -1.63
C TYR A 145 -14.64 -6.26 -1.45
N ALA A 146 -13.74 -6.44 -2.39
CA ALA A 146 -12.64 -7.39 -2.27
C ALA A 146 -11.31 -6.74 -2.62
N VAL A 147 -10.23 -7.12 -1.91
CA VAL A 147 -8.88 -6.63 -2.15
C VAL A 147 -7.85 -7.75 -2.09
N GLY A 148 -6.87 -7.69 -2.98
CA GLY A 148 -5.74 -8.60 -2.99
C GLY A 148 -4.40 -7.87 -3.01
N ARG A 149 -3.32 -8.60 -3.33
CA ARG A 149 -1.97 -8.03 -3.29
C ARG A 149 -1.69 -7.09 -4.46
N THR A 150 -1.07 -5.96 -4.13
CA THR A 150 -0.38 -5.09 -5.08
C THR A 150 1.12 -5.39 -5.00
N ILE A 151 1.72 -5.81 -6.10
CA ILE A 151 3.17 -6.04 -6.23
C ILE A 151 3.80 -4.81 -6.87
N GLN A 152 4.63 -4.11 -6.14
CA GLN A 152 5.43 -3.01 -6.70
C GLN A 152 6.69 -3.56 -7.33
N LEU A 153 6.87 -3.32 -8.63
CA LEU A 153 8.04 -3.74 -9.41
C LEU A 153 9.02 -2.59 -9.55
N LYS A 154 10.28 -2.87 -9.29
CA LYS A 154 11.41 -1.96 -9.46
C LYS A 154 12.52 -2.66 -10.22
N SER A 155 13.47 -1.90 -10.77
CA SER A 155 14.63 -2.45 -11.49
C SER A 155 15.53 -3.33 -10.60
N ASN A 156 15.45 -3.17 -9.27
CA ASN A 156 16.24 -3.92 -8.29
C ASN A 156 15.39 -4.84 -7.40
N GLY A 157 14.26 -5.33 -7.88
CA GLY A 157 13.40 -6.28 -7.19
C GLY A 157 11.97 -5.82 -7.00
N SER A 158 11.20 -6.59 -6.26
CA SER A 158 9.78 -6.37 -6.03
C SER A 158 9.45 -6.20 -4.54
N LYS A 159 8.27 -5.70 -4.23
CA LYS A 159 7.72 -5.68 -2.87
C LYS A 159 6.19 -5.63 -2.84
N ILE A 160 5.60 -6.21 -1.80
CA ILE A 160 4.17 -6.07 -1.53
C ILE A 160 3.90 -4.67 -0.97
N VAL A 161 2.88 -4.00 -1.51
CA VAL A 161 2.41 -2.69 -1.03
C VAL A 161 1.06 -2.88 -0.36
N GLY A 162 0.86 -2.28 0.82
CA GLY A 162 -0.37 -2.43 1.58
C GLY A 162 -0.56 -3.85 2.15
N GLU A 163 0.51 -4.49 2.60
CA GLU A 163 0.49 -5.89 3.06
C GLU A 163 -0.57 -6.15 4.14
N HIS A 164 -0.86 -5.18 5.01
CA HIS A 164 -1.87 -5.29 6.07
C HIS A 164 -3.28 -5.60 5.55
N GLU A 165 -3.66 -5.12 4.38
CA GLU A 165 -4.97 -5.39 3.78
C GLU A 165 -5.05 -6.76 3.10
N SER A 166 -3.92 -7.31 2.63
CA SER A 166 -3.85 -8.54 1.83
C SER A 166 -2.95 -9.63 2.42
N CYS A 167 -2.67 -9.59 3.73
CA CYS A 167 -1.77 -10.55 4.39
C CYS A 167 -2.36 -11.94 4.60
N LYS A 168 -3.69 -12.05 4.61
CA LYS A 168 -4.40 -13.33 4.77
C LYS A 168 -5.76 -13.34 4.07
N GLU A 169 -6.29 -14.54 3.88
CA GLU A 169 -7.65 -14.73 3.40
C GLU A 169 -8.64 -14.33 4.50
N ARG A 170 -9.58 -13.45 4.16
CA ARG A 170 -10.73 -13.10 5.00
C ARG A 170 -11.99 -13.09 4.14
N ARG A 171 -13.11 -13.48 4.72
CA ARG A 171 -14.42 -13.48 4.08
C ARG A 171 -15.46 -12.93 5.04
N ASN A 172 -16.40 -12.14 4.52
CA ASN A 172 -17.54 -11.61 5.28
C ASN A 172 -17.15 -10.86 6.56
N VAL A 173 -16.05 -10.08 6.53
CA VAL A 173 -15.58 -9.32 7.68
C VAL A 173 -15.92 -7.84 7.57
N SER A 174 -16.18 -7.17 8.70
CA SER A 174 -16.29 -5.71 8.72
C SER A 174 -14.95 -5.07 8.36
N PRO A 175 -14.91 -3.98 7.57
CA PRO A 175 -13.69 -3.22 7.31
C PRO A 175 -12.97 -2.83 8.62
N TYR A 176 -13.74 -2.47 9.63
CA TYR A 176 -13.20 -2.03 10.92
C TYR A 176 -12.58 -3.15 11.78
N SER A 177 -12.77 -4.41 11.40
CA SER A 177 -12.11 -5.55 12.04
C SER A 177 -10.69 -5.80 11.52
N ILE A 178 -10.29 -5.15 10.43
CA ILE A 178 -8.97 -5.30 9.84
C ILE A 178 -8.06 -4.16 10.32
N PRO A 179 -7.06 -4.42 11.15
CA PRO A 179 -6.13 -3.40 11.57
C PRO A 179 -5.51 -2.68 10.37
N HIS A 180 -5.48 -1.35 10.43
CA HIS A 180 -4.82 -0.52 9.43
C HIS A 180 -5.45 -0.54 8.02
N ILE A 181 -6.68 -1.02 7.83
CA ILE A 181 -7.34 -1.06 6.51
C ILE A 181 -7.35 0.31 5.79
N PHE A 182 -7.40 1.40 6.55
CA PHE A 182 -7.36 2.76 6.03
C PHE A 182 -5.94 3.31 5.76
N GLN A 183 -4.89 2.50 5.95
CA GLN A 183 -3.51 2.95 5.79
C GLN A 183 -3.02 2.96 4.33
N HIS A 184 -3.59 2.14 3.46
CA HIS A 184 -3.20 2.04 2.05
C HIS A 184 -4.41 2.15 1.16
N LEU A 185 -4.80 3.38 0.84
CA LEU A 185 -5.97 3.70 0.02
C LEU A 185 -5.54 4.25 -1.34
N GLY A 186 -5.71 3.45 -2.35
CA GLY A 186 -5.46 3.78 -3.74
C GLY A 186 -6.30 2.86 -4.63
N PRO A 187 -6.38 3.08 -5.94
CA PRO A 187 -7.29 2.35 -6.82
C PRO A 187 -6.88 0.90 -7.10
N ARG A 188 -5.72 0.46 -6.60
CA ARG A 188 -5.06 -0.78 -7.01
C ARG A 188 -5.58 -2.03 -6.29
N ALA A 189 -5.58 -3.15 -7.01
CA ALA A 189 -5.85 -4.51 -6.50
C ALA A 189 -7.19 -4.69 -5.78
N ARG A 190 -8.21 -3.89 -6.10
CA ARG A 190 -9.52 -3.94 -5.44
C ARG A 190 -10.68 -3.89 -6.42
N MET A 191 -11.77 -4.53 -6.05
CA MET A 191 -13.02 -4.55 -6.80
C MET A 191 -14.17 -4.19 -5.85
N VAL A 192 -15.05 -3.32 -6.30
CA VAL A 192 -16.15 -2.75 -5.50
C VAL A 192 -17.48 -3.06 -6.20
N ARG A 193 -18.49 -3.40 -5.44
CA ARG A 193 -19.86 -3.49 -5.95
C ARG A 193 -20.33 -2.12 -6.42
N ALA A 194 -20.79 -2.02 -7.67
CA ALA A 194 -21.10 -0.73 -8.32
C ALA A 194 -22.13 0.11 -7.56
N ASN A 195 -23.14 -0.55 -6.94
CA ASN A 195 -24.16 0.16 -6.17
C ASN A 195 -23.58 0.86 -4.92
N ILE A 196 -22.56 0.32 -4.25
CA ILE A 196 -21.90 1.02 -3.13
C ILE A 196 -21.40 2.39 -3.56
N ILE A 197 -20.82 2.49 -4.74
CA ILE A 197 -20.31 3.75 -5.28
C ILE A 197 -21.46 4.65 -5.76
N LYS A 198 -22.38 4.09 -6.54
CA LYS A 198 -23.42 4.86 -7.26
C LYS A 198 -24.54 5.33 -6.33
N ASP A 199 -25.08 4.44 -5.49
CA ASP A 199 -26.21 4.76 -4.61
C ASP A 199 -25.80 5.75 -3.51
N ASN A 200 -24.54 5.69 -3.04
CA ASN A 200 -23.98 6.61 -2.07
C ASN A 200 -23.33 7.86 -2.71
N GLN A 201 -23.40 8.01 -4.04
CA GLN A 201 -22.84 9.15 -4.79
C GLN A 201 -21.36 9.41 -4.48
N ILE A 202 -20.57 8.33 -4.30
CA ILE A 202 -19.15 8.42 -3.99
C ILE A 202 -18.38 8.84 -5.23
N VAL A 203 -17.63 9.93 -5.13
CA VAL A 203 -16.84 10.51 -6.23
C VAL A 203 -15.40 10.80 -5.81
N PHE A 204 -14.48 10.73 -6.76
CA PHE A 204 -13.14 11.27 -6.56
C PHE A 204 -13.24 12.80 -6.49
N PRO A 205 -12.80 13.44 -5.39
CA PRO A 205 -12.86 14.90 -5.26
C PRO A 205 -11.88 15.60 -6.20
N GLU A 206 -12.19 16.85 -6.54
CA GLU A 206 -11.30 17.70 -7.35
C GLU A 206 -10.11 18.18 -6.52
N MET A 207 -9.08 17.37 -6.44
CA MET A 207 -7.81 17.72 -5.79
C MET A 207 -6.62 17.00 -6.44
N LYS A 208 -5.46 17.66 -6.44
CA LYS A 208 -4.25 17.12 -7.10
C LYS A 208 -3.57 15.98 -6.34
N PHE A 209 -3.97 15.73 -5.11
CA PHE A 209 -3.39 14.71 -4.24
C PHE A 209 -4.41 14.26 -3.20
N ALA A 210 -4.41 12.98 -2.85
CA ALA A 210 -5.29 12.36 -1.87
C ALA A 210 -6.77 12.19 -2.30
N GLU A 211 -7.09 12.41 -3.58
CA GLU A 211 -8.40 12.14 -4.16
C GLU A 211 -8.78 10.67 -4.02
N ASP A 212 -7.81 9.78 -4.23
CA ASP A 212 -7.95 8.33 -4.06
C ASP A 212 -8.22 7.93 -2.61
N LYS A 213 -7.55 8.57 -1.66
CA LYS A 213 -7.77 8.30 -0.23
C LYS A 213 -9.19 8.63 0.19
N GLN A 214 -9.67 9.84 -0.12
CA GLN A 214 -11.02 10.24 0.24
C GLN A 214 -12.04 9.30 -0.39
N PHE A 215 -11.89 8.98 -1.67
CA PHE A 215 -12.78 8.06 -2.38
C PHE A 215 -12.85 6.68 -1.69
N PHE A 216 -11.69 6.05 -1.41
CA PHE A 216 -11.68 4.72 -0.79
C PHE A 216 -11.98 4.73 0.71
N MET A 217 -11.81 5.86 1.42
CA MET A 217 -12.38 6.03 2.75
C MET A 217 -13.90 5.96 2.68
N ASP A 218 -14.52 6.69 1.75
CA ASP A 218 -15.97 6.67 1.56
C ASP A 218 -16.48 5.28 1.16
N VAL A 219 -15.80 4.60 0.26
CA VAL A 219 -16.15 3.22 -0.12
C VAL A 219 -16.16 2.32 1.12
N LEU A 220 -15.07 2.30 1.89
CA LEU A 220 -14.96 1.42 3.07
C LEU A 220 -15.93 1.80 4.21
N ILE A 221 -16.26 3.08 4.35
CA ILE A 221 -17.26 3.56 5.33
C ILE A 221 -18.66 3.02 4.98
N ASN A 222 -18.97 2.89 3.70
CA ASN A 222 -20.27 2.44 3.21
C ASN A 222 -20.34 0.92 2.95
N CYS A 223 -19.23 0.18 3.08
CA CYS A 223 -19.23 -1.28 3.02
C CYS A 223 -19.67 -1.89 4.35
N ASP A 224 -20.60 -2.84 4.30
CA ASP A 224 -20.95 -3.67 5.47
C ASP A 224 -19.90 -4.78 5.66
N LYS A 225 -19.62 -5.52 4.60
CA LYS A 225 -18.69 -6.66 4.59
C LYS A 225 -17.71 -6.60 3.44
N ILE A 226 -16.49 -7.02 3.73
CA ILE A 226 -15.41 -7.07 2.76
C ILE A 226 -14.67 -8.40 2.84
N SER A 227 -14.00 -8.75 1.74
CA SER A 227 -13.10 -9.89 1.64
C SER A 227 -11.68 -9.46 1.30
N THR A 228 -10.70 -10.23 1.77
CA THR A 228 -9.28 -10.02 1.42
C THR A 228 -8.64 -11.32 0.95
N THR A 229 -7.61 -11.23 0.09
CA THR A 229 -6.86 -12.39 -0.40
C THR A 229 -5.35 -12.11 -0.49
N LYS A 230 -4.55 -13.16 -0.34
CA LYS A 230 -3.10 -13.12 -0.60
C LYS A 230 -2.73 -13.22 -2.08
N ALA A 231 -3.70 -13.49 -2.94
CA ALA A 231 -3.44 -13.60 -4.36
C ALA A 231 -2.89 -12.28 -4.92
N PRO A 232 -1.86 -12.32 -5.78
CA PRO A 232 -1.40 -11.15 -6.51
C PRO A 232 -2.47 -10.76 -7.54
N ILE A 233 -2.83 -9.49 -7.56
CA ILE A 233 -3.88 -8.94 -8.43
C ILE A 233 -3.32 -7.88 -9.37
N TYR A 234 -2.40 -7.06 -8.88
CA TYR A 234 -2.02 -5.81 -9.53
C TYR A 234 -0.52 -5.58 -9.46
N ASN A 235 0.08 -5.24 -10.60
CA ASN A 235 1.48 -4.90 -10.73
C ASN A 235 1.65 -3.38 -10.84
N LEU A 236 2.21 -2.78 -9.81
CA LEU A 236 2.54 -1.36 -9.73
C LEU A 236 3.92 -1.11 -10.35
N ASN A 237 3.95 -0.43 -11.48
CA ASN A 237 5.17 -0.11 -12.20
C ASN A 237 5.94 1.04 -11.53
N ARG A 238 7.13 0.72 -11.02
CA ARG A 238 8.09 1.67 -10.48
C ARG A 238 9.49 1.41 -11.03
N LEU A 239 9.56 0.93 -12.27
CA LEU A 239 10.81 0.79 -13.01
C LEU A 239 11.45 2.18 -13.21
N ASP A 240 12.76 2.22 -13.41
CA ASP A 240 13.53 3.48 -13.44
C ASP A 240 13.15 4.38 -14.61
N ASP A 241 12.60 3.81 -15.66
CA ASP A 241 12.13 4.51 -16.85
C ASP A 241 10.71 5.09 -16.73
N ASN A 242 10.00 4.84 -15.60
CA ASN A 242 8.69 5.42 -15.29
C ASN A 242 8.81 6.64 -14.36
N ASN A 243 9.08 7.82 -14.93
CA ASN A 243 9.30 9.06 -14.18
C ASN A 243 8.10 10.01 -14.13
N GLY A 244 6.98 9.69 -14.81
CA GLY A 244 5.81 10.57 -14.99
C GLY A 244 4.86 10.70 -13.77
N SER A 245 5.15 10.06 -12.64
CA SER A 245 4.22 10.00 -11.50
C SER A 245 3.86 11.37 -10.91
N LEU A 246 2.57 11.75 -10.90
CA LEU A 246 2.02 12.95 -10.24
C LEU A 246 2.43 13.04 -8.76
N THR A 247 2.56 11.90 -8.09
CA THR A 247 3.02 11.84 -6.70
C THR A 247 4.44 12.41 -6.52
N LYS A 248 5.32 12.28 -7.51
CA LYS A 248 6.66 12.85 -7.46
C LYS A 248 6.65 14.37 -7.73
N GLN A 249 5.71 14.86 -8.54
CA GLN A 249 5.61 16.26 -8.96
C GLN A 249 4.96 17.16 -7.91
N THR A 250 4.07 16.65 -7.06
CA THR A 250 3.38 17.44 -6.03
C THR A 250 4.30 17.70 -4.84
N ASN A 251 4.45 18.97 -4.43
CA ASN A 251 5.28 19.33 -3.29
C ASN A 251 4.63 18.98 -1.93
N ILE A 252 5.44 18.95 -0.86
CA ILE A 252 4.99 18.54 0.48
C ILE A 252 3.89 19.43 1.03
N MET A 253 3.95 20.74 0.79
CA MET A 253 2.95 21.70 1.32
C MET A 253 1.59 21.46 0.66
N GLN A 254 1.55 21.33 -0.67
CA GLN A 254 0.33 21.01 -1.40
C GLN A 254 -0.27 19.65 -0.99
N LYS A 255 0.60 18.63 -0.74
CA LYS A 255 0.13 17.34 -0.21
C LYS A 255 -0.51 17.50 1.16
N THR A 256 0.04 18.37 1.99
CA THR A 256 -0.49 18.61 3.33
C THR A 256 -1.78 19.41 3.28
N ASP A 257 -1.92 20.38 2.36
CA ASP A 257 -3.18 21.11 2.14
C ASP A 257 -4.32 20.16 1.72
N SER A 258 -4.03 19.23 0.80
CA SER A 258 -4.99 18.21 0.42
C SER A 258 -5.33 17.29 1.60
N ASN A 259 -4.35 16.91 2.42
CA ASN A 259 -4.57 16.11 3.61
C ASN A 259 -5.49 16.79 4.63
N ILE A 260 -5.30 18.10 4.88
CA ILE A 260 -6.17 18.90 5.76
C ILE A 260 -7.62 18.90 5.24
N LYS A 261 -7.82 19.01 3.92
CA LYS A 261 -9.17 18.94 3.33
C LYS A 261 -9.83 17.58 3.61
N VAL A 262 -9.08 16.48 3.44
CA VAL A 262 -9.59 15.14 3.74
C VAL A 262 -9.90 14.96 5.23
N ILE A 263 -9.06 15.51 6.14
CA ILE A 263 -9.33 15.50 7.58
C ILE A 263 -10.67 16.18 7.89
N HIS A 264 -10.87 17.41 7.41
CA HIS A 264 -12.14 18.12 7.61
C HIS A 264 -13.33 17.36 7.03
N TYR A 265 -13.15 16.77 5.84
CA TYR A 265 -14.20 15.99 5.19
C TYR A 265 -14.64 14.80 6.07
N ILE A 266 -13.69 14.06 6.65
CA ILE A 266 -14.00 12.92 7.52
C ILE A 266 -14.62 13.36 8.85
N ILE A 267 -14.09 14.41 9.50
CA ILE A 267 -14.66 14.94 10.76
C ILE A 267 -16.14 15.37 10.55
N ASN A 268 -16.45 16.00 9.42
CA ASN A 268 -17.82 16.45 9.11
C ASN A 268 -18.81 15.31 8.89
N LYS A 269 -18.34 14.06 8.74
CA LYS A 269 -19.22 12.88 8.66
C LYS A 269 -19.80 12.47 10.03
N ASN A 270 -19.28 13.00 11.12
CA ASN A 270 -19.73 12.69 12.49
C ASN A 270 -19.82 11.18 12.79
N LEU A 271 -18.80 10.45 12.41
CA LEU A 271 -18.74 9.01 12.63
C LEU A 271 -18.61 8.67 14.12
N GLU A 272 -18.91 7.41 14.48
CA GLU A 272 -18.60 6.89 15.81
C GLU A 272 -17.11 7.08 16.13
N PRO A 273 -16.73 7.51 17.36
CA PRO A 273 -15.35 7.87 17.70
C PRO A 273 -14.31 6.81 17.35
N GLU A 274 -14.58 5.53 17.60
CA GLU A 274 -13.63 4.46 17.31
C GLU A 274 -13.42 4.25 15.80
N LYS A 275 -14.47 4.41 15.00
CA LYS A 275 -14.38 4.37 13.54
C LYS A 275 -13.61 5.57 13.00
N GLU A 276 -13.92 6.76 13.51
CA GLU A 276 -13.27 8.01 13.13
C GLU A 276 -11.78 7.99 13.46
N LYS A 277 -11.39 7.54 14.68
CA LYS A 277 -9.98 7.33 15.08
C LYS A 277 -9.23 6.46 14.08
N MET A 278 -9.82 5.33 13.70
CA MET A 278 -9.20 4.38 12.77
C MET A 278 -8.95 4.97 11.39
N ILE A 279 -9.90 5.76 10.88
CA ILE A 279 -9.80 6.43 9.59
C ILE A 279 -8.78 7.57 9.63
N LEU A 280 -8.86 8.43 10.65
CA LEU A 280 -8.03 9.63 10.78
C LEU A 280 -6.59 9.34 11.19
N ASN A 281 -6.31 8.17 11.80
CA ASN A 281 -4.97 7.83 12.28
C ASN A 281 -3.89 8.05 11.21
N ARG A 282 -4.09 7.50 9.99
CA ARG A 282 -3.14 7.69 8.90
C ARG A 282 -2.91 9.16 8.55
N LEU A 283 -4.00 9.95 8.52
CA LEU A 283 -3.95 11.34 8.11
C LEU A 283 -3.15 12.19 9.10
N TYR A 284 -3.28 11.92 10.39
CA TYR A 284 -2.53 12.63 11.44
C TYR A 284 -1.10 12.09 11.61
N GLU A 285 -0.93 10.80 11.65
CA GLU A 285 0.36 10.19 11.93
C GLU A 285 1.28 10.21 10.72
N PHE A 286 0.92 9.48 9.65
CA PHE A 286 1.78 9.30 8.50
C PHE A 286 1.75 10.48 7.54
N ASP A 287 0.55 10.94 7.16
CA ASP A 287 0.39 12.00 6.16
C ASP A 287 0.67 13.40 6.73
N SER A 288 0.77 13.55 8.05
CA SER A 288 1.16 14.78 8.73
C SER A 288 2.58 14.68 9.31
N ILE A 289 2.79 13.99 10.43
CA ILE A 289 4.08 14.00 11.14
C ILE A 289 5.19 13.40 10.28
N THR A 290 5.02 12.16 9.82
CA THR A 290 6.06 11.49 9.02
C THR A 290 6.34 12.25 7.72
N ARG A 291 5.31 12.73 7.03
CA ARG A 291 5.46 13.46 5.77
C ARG A 291 6.11 14.83 5.94
N LEU A 292 5.82 15.56 6.99
CA LEU A 292 6.43 16.86 7.23
C LEU A 292 7.86 16.73 7.75
N PHE A 293 8.09 15.90 8.76
CA PHE A 293 9.34 15.94 9.54
C PHE A 293 10.32 14.82 9.20
N ASN A 294 9.85 13.62 8.80
CA ASN A 294 10.73 12.50 8.43
C ASN A 294 11.11 12.51 6.94
N THR A 295 11.55 13.65 6.41
CA THR A 295 11.95 13.80 5.01
C THR A 295 13.35 14.41 4.88
N GLY A 296 14.06 14.03 3.79
CA GLY A 296 15.38 14.61 3.49
C GLY A 296 15.30 16.11 3.23
N HIS A 297 14.19 16.59 2.67
CA HIS A 297 13.97 18.02 2.45
C HIS A 297 13.86 18.78 3.77
N PHE A 298 13.07 18.29 4.72
CA PHE A 298 12.98 18.90 6.06
C PHE A 298 14.35 18.98 6.74
N GLN A 299 15.16 17.90 6.66
CA GLN A 299 16.48 17.89 7.27
C GLN A 299 17.40 18.98 6.70
N LYS A 300 17.34 19.23 5.41
CA LYS A 300 18.25 20.14 4.68
C LYS A 300 17.77 21.60 4.61
N THR A 301 16.47 21.84 4.69
CA THR A 301 15.90 23.18 4.50
C THR A 301 16.23 24.13 5.65
N LYS A 302 16.46 25.40 5.32
CA LYS A 302 16.54 26.51 6.30
C LYS A 302 15.13 27.04 6.66
N LEU A 303 14.11 26.70 5.90
CA LEU A 303 12.74 27.21 6.05
C LEU A 303 11.87 26.32 6.95
N LYS A 304 12.42 25.79 8.03
CA LYS A 304 11.73 24.87 8.95
C LYS A 304 10.45 25.46 9.55
N LYS A 305 10.40 26.77 9.74
CA LYS A 305 9.23 27.47 10.25
C LYS A 305 7.98 27.23 9.41
N LEU A 306 8.13 27.05 8.08
CA LEU A 306 7.00 26.72 7.22
C LEU A 306 6.38 25.36 7.57
N TYR A 307 7.21 24.36 7.90
CA TYR A 307 6.77 23.04 8.31
C TYR A 307 6.05 23.08 9.67
N TYR A 308 6.59 23.85 10.62
CA TYR A 308 5.96 24.02 11.93
C TYR A 308 4.61 24.74 11.82
N ASN A 309 4.53 25.80 11.01
CA ASN A 309 3.28 26.49 10.76
C ASN A 309 2.25 25.56 10.13
N LYS A 310 2.68 24.77 9.14
CA LYS A 310 1.79 23.81 8.48
C LYS A 310 1.31 22.71 9.44
N PHE A 311 2.15 22.24 10.35
CA PHE A 311 1.75 21.28 11.37
C PHE A 311 0.78 21.92 12.39
N ASN A 312 0.96 23.18 12.74
CA ASN A 312 -0.01 23.93 13.57
C ASN A 312 -1.39 24.06 12.90
N GLU A 313 -1.45 24.19 11.55
CA GLU A 313 -2.74 24.18 10.83
C GLU A 313 -3.42 22.80 10.97
N ILE A 314 -2.65 21.71 10.89
CA ILE A 314 -3.18 20.37 11.13
C ILE A 314 -3.69 20.23 12.57
N LEU A 315 -2.93 20.68 13.56
CA LEU A 315 -3.32 20.60 14.96
C LEU A 315 -4.62 21.36 15.26
N LYS A 316 -4.91 22.45 14.54
CA LYS A 316 -6.20 23.15 14.69
C LYS A 316 -7.40 22.25 14.33
N THR A 317 -7.23 21.28 13.45
CA THR A 317 -8.32 20.35 13.08
C THR A 317 -8.68 19.42 14.22
N THR A 318 -7.77 19.20 15.19
CA THR A 318 -8.00 18.31 16.33
C THR A 318 -8.92 18.89 17.39
N ASN A 319 -9.18 20.22 17.37
CA ASN A 319 -10.04 20.89 18.34
C ASN A 319 -11.49 20.38 18.31
N GLY A 320 -11.92 19.79 17.20
CA GLY A 320 -13.25 19.20 17.04
C GLY A 320 -13.35 17.71 17.39
N LEU A 321 -12.24 17.06 17.73
CA LEU A 321 -12.22 15.64 18.03
C LEU A 321 -12.70 15.38 19.46
N ARG A 322 -13.38 14.25 19.64
CA ARG A 322 -13.90 13.79 20.93
C ARG A 322 -12.90 12.91 21.71
N TYR A 323 -11.64 12.84 21.24
CA TYR A 323 -10.58 11.98 21.77
C TYR A 323 -9.21 12.58 21.46
N GLU A 324 -8.17 12.11 22.16
CA GLU A 324 -6.78 12.46 21.86
C GLU A 324 -6.29 11.66 20.65
N PHE A 325 -6.01 12.34 19.54
CA PHE A 325 -5.69 11.71 18.25
C PHE A 325 -4.38 10.92 18.25
N SER A 326 -3.45 11.25 19.16
CA SER A 326 -2.14 10.59 19.26
C SER A 326 -2.17 9.24 20.00
N GLU A 327 -3.29 8.88 20.64
CA GLU A 327 -3.41 7.61 21.36
C GLU A 327 -3.16 6.39 20.48
N ASN A 328 -3.64 6.44 19.24
CA ASN A 328 -3.58 5.33 18.29
C ASN A 328 -2.38 5.38 17.33
N PHE A 329 -1.36 6.17 17.62
CA PHE A 329 -0.17 6.21 16.77
C PHE A 329 0.60 4.89 16.82
N PHE A 330 0.92 4.36 15.64
CA PHE A 330 1.65 3.08 15.50
C PHE A 330 3.14 3.25 15.66
N ASN A 331 3.68 4.37 15.14
CA ASN A 331 5.09 4.63 15.20
C ASN A 331 5.44 5.38 16.49
N PRO A 332 6.17 4.76 17.42
CA PRO A 332 6.55 5.38 18.69
C PRO A 332 7.29 6.71 18.53
N LEU A 333 8.06 6.86 17.44
CA LEU A 333 8.77 8.10 17.17
C LEU A 333 7.83 9.25 16.82
N ASN A 334 6.72 8.96 16.15
CA ASN A 334 5.72 9.98 15.82
C ASN A 334 5.03 10.51 17.09
N LYS A 335 4.79 9.63 18.08
CA LYS A 335 4.25 10.04 19.37
C LYS A 335 5.22 10.98 20.11
N VAL A 336 6.49 10.61 20.20
CA VAL A 336 7.54 11.46 20.80
C VAL A 336 7.69 12.77 20.02
N ALA A 337 7.67 12.72 18.68
CA ALA A 337 7.75 13.92 17.84
C ALA A 337 6.59 14.89 18.10
N TYR A 338 5.38 14.38 18.25
CA TYR A 338 4.20 15.18 18.60
C TYR A 338 4.36 15.86 19.97
N GLU A 339 4.76 15.11 21.00
CA GLU A 339 4.98 15.67 22.34
C GLU A 339 6.09 16.73 22.35
N LEU A 340 7.20 16.48 21.66
CA LEU A 340 8.29 17.47 21.51
C LEU A 340 7.80 18.75 20.81
N PHE A 341 6.97 18.60 19.78
CA PHE A 341 6.38 19.75 19.08
C PHE A 341 5.46 20.54 20.00
N LYS A 342 4.56 19.88 20.71
CA LYS A 342 3.61 20.46 21.67
C LYS A 342 4.30 21.26 22.78
N GLU A 343 5.45 20.80 23.23
CA GLU A 343 6.29 21.49 24.23
C GLU A 343 7.23 22.55 23.62
N GLY A 344 7.13 22.83 22.31
CA GLY A 344 7.98 23.81 21.63
C GLY A 344 9.45 23.38 21.44
N LYS A 345 9.77 22.08 21.69
CA LYS A 345 11.11 21.52 21.62
C LYS A 345 11.54 21.16 20.18
N THR A 346 11.39 22.11 19.28
CA THR A 346 11.57 21.87 17.82
C THR A 346 12.99 21.40 17.46
N LYS A 347 14.03 21.86 18.19
CA LYS A 347 15.41 21.38 17.97
C LYS A 347 15.59 19.90 18.33
N GLN A 348 14.91 19.41 19.37
CA GLN A 348 14.95 17.98 19.74
C GLN A 348 14.16 17.15 18.72
N LEU A 349 13.04 17.67 18.21
CA LEU A 349 12.27 17.04 17.12
C LEU A 349 13.14 16.90 15.84
N GLU A 350 13.90 17.93 15.47
CA GLU A 350 14.81 17.86 14.34
C GLU A 350 15.87 16.77 14.53
N LYS A 351 16.51 16.72 15.70
CA LYS A 351 17.50 15.69 16.05
C LYS A 351 16.90 14.28 16.07
N LEU A 352 15.64 14.12 16.52
CA LEU A 352 14.95 12.83 16.52
C LEU A 352 14.85 12.24 15.13
N PHE A 353 14.39 13.01 14.13
CA PHE A 353 14.28 12.53 12.76
C PHE A 353 15.63 12.45 12.02
N GLU A 354 16.61 13.25 12.41
CA GLU A 354 17.99 13.08 11.94
C GLU A 354 18.56 11.73 12.40
N TRP A 355 18.41 11.42 13.68
CA TRP A 355 18.83 10.15 14.28
C TRP A 355 18.08 8.96 13.65
N GLU A 356 16.77 9.07 13.43
CA GLU A 356 15.97 8.02 12.78
C GLU A 356 16.54 7.65 11.41
N LYS A 357 17.03 8.62 10.66
CA LYS A 357 17.58 8.40 9.31
C LYS A 357 19.02 7.92 9.30
N LYS A 358 19.86 8.44 10.20
CA LYS A 358 21.29 8.14 10.22
C LYS A 358 21.61 6.84 10.93
N GLU A 359 20.96 6.59 12.07
CA GLU A 359 21.19 5.39 12.88
C GLU A 359 20.33 4.23 12.44
N LYS A 360 20.88 3.36 11.60
CA LYS A 360 20.19 2.16 11.12
C LYS A 360 20.01 1.11 12.21
N VAL A 361 20.97 1.01 13.13
CA VAL A 361 20.95 0.10 14.28
C VAL A 361 20.92 0.93 15.55
N LYS A 362 19.76 0.99 16.19
CA LYS A 362 19.54 1.78 17.40
C LYS A 362 19.95 1.01 18.65
N ASN A 363 20.52 1.71 19.64
CA ASN A 363 20.75 1.15 20.96
C ASN A 363 19.42 0.81 21.61
N VAL A 364 19.38 -0.32 22.33
CA VAL A 364 18.17 -0.82 22.98
C VAL A 364 18.37 -0.97 24.48
N LEU A 365 17.29 -0.74 25.21
CA LEU A 365 17.16 -1.01 26.64
C LEU A 365 15.95 -1.94 26.82
N ILE A 366 16.13 -2.99 27.61
CA ILE A 366 15.02 -3.84 28.07
C ILE A 366 14.77 -3.50 29.54
N LYS A 367 13.52 -3.11 29.83
CA LYS A 367 13.06 -2.87 31.20
C LYS A 367 11.69 -3.51 31.37
N ASP A 368 11.55 -4.36 32.39
CA ASP A 368 10.31 -5.08 32.70
C ASP A 368 9.73 -5.84 31.49
N ASN A 369 10.58 -6.55 30.76
CA ASN A 369 10.28 -7.26 29.49
C ASN A 369 9.77 -6.35 28.35
N LEU A 370 9.88 -5.04 28.48
CA LEU A 370 9.48 -4.06 27.50
C LEU A 370 10.71 -3.45 26.80
N PRO A 371 10.72 -3.40 25.47
CA PRO A 371 11.85 -2.87 24.72
C PRO A 371 11.74 -1.37 24.46
N TYR A 372 12.88 -0.69 24.52
CA TYR A 372 13.02 0.74 24.25
C TYR A 372 14.18 1.01 23.31
N TYR A 373 14.03 1.95 22.38
CA TYR A 373 15.16 2.59 21.73
C TYR A 373 15.70 3.71 22.61
N VAL A 374 17.02 3.79 22.74
CA VAL A 374 17.67 4.82 23.54
C VAL A 374 18.15 5.96 22.64
N ALA A 375 17.56 7.13 22.84
CA ALA A 375 17.92 8.39 22.15
C ALA A 375 18.63 9.35 23.15
N PRO A 376 19.96 9.21 23.37
CA PRO A 376 20.67 9.86 24.46
C PRO A 376 20.73 11.39 24.36
N PHE A 377 20.48 11.94 23.20
CA PHE A 377 20.42 13.38 22.90
C PHE A 377 19.10 14.04 23.29
N LEU A 378 18.08 13.26 23.64
CA LEU A 378 16.82 13.76 24.16
C LEU A 378 16.87 13.93 25.68
N GLU A 379 16.01 14.80 26.21
CA GLU A 379 15.78 14.91 27.65
C GLU A 379 15.35 13.55 28.24
N GLU A 380 15.62 13.37 29.53
CA GLU A 380 15.36 12.10 30.23
C GLU A 380 13.96 11.55 30.01
N LYS A 381 12.95 12.42 30.01
CA LYS A 381 11.53 12.10 29.76
C LYS A 381 11.29 11.40 28.41
N TYR A 382 12.09 11.73 27.36
CA TYR A 382 11.92 11.23 26.00
C TYR A 382 13.04 10.31 25.54
N ARG A 383 14.07 10.11 26.37
CA ARG A 383 15.28 9.34 26.04
C ARG A 383 14.98 7.90 25.69
N ASN A 384 14.05 7.27 26.40
CA ASN A 384 13.69 5.88 26.22
C ASN A 384 12.37 5.79 25.44
N ILE A 385 12.46 5.52 24.14
CA ILE A 385 11.33 5.45 23.23
C ILE A 385 10.81 4.03 23.22
N ARG A 386 9.63 3.79 23.78
CA ARG A 386 8.97 2.49 23.82
C ARG A 386 8.71 1.97 22.40
N VAL A 387 9.15 0.75 22.10
CA VAL A 387 8.84 0.08 20.84
C VAL A 387 7.96 -1.14 21.09
N PRO A 388 7.02 -1.47 20.18
CA PRO A 388 6.04 -2.53 20.44
C PRO A 388 6.65 -3.92 20.57
N MET A 389 7.69 -4.22 19.77
CA MET A 389 8.33 -5.54 19.74
C MET A 389 9.81 -5.42 19.40
N LEU A 390 10.60 -6.36 19.94
CA LEU A 390 12.03 -6.53 19.64
C LEU A 390 12.40 -8.01 19.73
N ALA A 391 13.17 -8.53 18.77
CA ALA A 391 13.75 -9.87 18.85
C ALA A 391 15.28 -9.78 18.84
N ILE A 392 15.92 -10.53 19.71
CA ILE A 392 17.37 -10.61 19.88
C ILE A 392 17.83 -12.05 19.72
N PHE A 393 18.76 -12.26 18.81
CA PHE A 393 19.47 -13.53 18.63
C PHE A 393 20.16 -13.97 19.92
N LYS A 394 20.13 -15.28 20.20
CA LYS A 394 20.88 -15.90 21.29
C LYS A 394 21.98 -16.79 20.75
N GLU A 395 21.60 -17.86 20.06
CA GLU A 395 22.55 -18.77 19.44
C GLU A 395 21.95 -19.44 18.22
N ASP A 396 22.80 -20.00 17.37
CA ASP A 396 22.39 -20.88 16.28
C ASP A 396 23.40 -22.03 16.11
N ARG A 397 22.90 -23.16 15.62
CA ARG A 397 23.71 -24.33 15.33
C ARG A 397 23.10 -25.20 14.26
N PHE A 398 23.97 -25.97 13.62
CA PHE A 398 23.56 -27.09 12.78
C PHE A 398 23.77 -28.41 13.54
N TYR A 399 22.75 -29.22 13.54
CA TYR A 399 22.79 -30.55 14.14
C TYR A 399 21.76 -31.47 13.49
N ASP A 400 22.10 -32.74 13.21
CA ASP A 400 21.21 -33.75 12.66
C ASP A 400 20.38 -33.26 11.43
N HIS A 401 21.10 -32.76 10.43
CA HIS A 401 20.51 -32.19 9.20
C HIS A 401 19.48 -31.07 9.41
N LYS A 402 19.55 -30.38 10.53
CA LYS A 402 18.68 -29.24 10.87
C LYS A 402 19.47 -28.00 11.25
N TYR A 403 18.88 -26.84 10.95
CA TYR A 403 19.31 -25.55 11.48
C TYR A 403 18.43 -25.19 12.66
N TYR A 404 19.06 -24.87 13.77
CA TYR A 404 18.44 -24.38 14.99
C TYR A 404 18.81 -22.93 15.22
N LEU A 405 17.82 -22.07 15.53
CA LEU A 405 18.00 -20.69 15.89
C LEU A 405 17.22 -20.40 17.17
N GLU A 406 17.92 -19.96 18.21
CA GLU A 406 17.32 -19.53 19.46
C GLU A 406 17.37 -18.00 19.59
N PHE A 407 16.28 -17.40 20.07
CA PHE A 407 16.15 -15.96 20.19
C PHE A 407 15.24 -15.58 21.38
N MET A 408 15.36 -14.33 21.83
CA MET A 408 14.48 -13.75 22.83
C MET A 408 13.64 -12.66 22.19
N VAL A 409 12.35 -12.66 22.54
CA VAL A 409 11.39 -11.62 22.10
C VAL A 409 10.91 -10.84 23.31
N TYR A 410 10.80 -9.53 23.15
CA TYR A 410 10.31 -8.59 24.15
C TYR A 410 9.19 -7.73 23.55
N GLY A 411 8.16 -7.43 24.31
CA GLY A 411 7.12 -6.47 23.87
C GLY A 411 5.70 -6.91 24.13
N ASP A 412 4.76 -6.21 23.43
CA ASP A 412 3.31 -6.29 23.72
C ASP A 412 2.62 -7.50 23.09
N TYR A 413 3.21 -8.11 22.05
CA TYR A 413 2.57 -9.11 21.20
C TYR A 413 3.39 -10.42 21.12
N VAL A 414 4.05 -10.80 22.22
CA VAL A 414 4.88 -12.02 22.27
C VAL A 414 4.03 -13.26 22.00
N ASP A 415 2.82 -13.30 22.54
CA ASP A 415 1.84 -14.37 22.37
C ASP A 415 1.19 -14.42 20.98
N GLN A 416 1.40 -13.39 20.17
CA GLN A 416 0.86 -13.28 18.80
C GLN A 416 1.88 -13.59 17.71
N ILE A 417 3.03 -14.11 18.09
CA ILE A 417 4.04 -14.56 17.11
C ILE A 417 3.56 -15.87 16.50
N THR A 418 3.62 -15.96 15.17
CA THR A 418 3.11 -17.11 14.41
C THR A 418 4.19 -17.91 13.75
N ASP A 419 5.15 -17.26 13.11
CA ASP A 419 6.14 -17.91 12.25
C ASP A 419 7.38 -17.04 11.99
N VAL A 420 8.42 -17.69 11.50
CA VAL A 420 9.55 -17.04 10.83
C VAL A 420 9.29 -17.05 9.34
N ILE A 421 9.32 -15.88 8.74
CA ILE A 421 9.27 -15.69 7.30
C ILE A 421 10.69 -15.69 6.75
N ILE A 422 10.95 -16.52 5.75
CA ILE A 422 12.14 -16.49 4.89
C ILE A 422 11.69 -15.93 3.55
N ARG A 423 12.06 -14.69 3.24
CA ARG A 423 11.60 -13.99 2.03
C ARG A 423 12.78 -13.66 1.13
N ASP A 424 12.65 -13.97 -0.14
CA ASP A 424 13.61 -13.57 -1.17
C ASP A 424 13.72 -12.04 -1.22
N ARG A 425 14.93 -11.55 -1.46
CA ARG A 425 15.19 -10.10 -1.45
C ARG A 425 14.87 -9.42 -2.77
N GLU A 426 14.77 -10.18 -3.85
CA GLU A 426 14.48 -9.70 -5.21
C GLU A 426 13.03 -10.00 -5.61
N ASP A 427 12.53 -11.21 -5.30
CA ASP A 427 11.14 -11.58 -5.58
C ASP A 427 10.35 -11.85 -4.29
N VAL A 428 9.49 -10.91 -3.92
CA VAL A 428 8.63 -11.02 -2.73
C VAL A 428 7.58 -12.13 -2.80
N ASN A 429 7.32 -12.69 -3.98
CA ASN A 429 6.41 -13.84 -4.11
C ASN A 429 7.08 -15.14 -3.62
N LEU A 430 8.41 -15.17 -3.60
CA LEU A 430 9.18 -16.26 -3.00
C LEU A 430 9.31 -16.05 -1.48
N GLU A 431 8.26 -16.41 -0.77
CA GLU A 431 8.17 -16.35 0.68
C GLU A 431 7.82 -17.71 1.26
N TYR A 432 8.61 -18.13 2.24
CA TYR A 432 8.42 -19.39 2.98
C TYR A 432 8.16 -19.05 4.45
N SER A 433 7.15 -19.68 5.03
CA SER A 433 6.77 -19.51 6.42
C SER A 433 7.05 -20.77 7.20
N ILE A 434 7.78 -20.65 8.30
CA ILE A 434 8.08 -21.75 9.20
C ILE A 434 7.46 -21.45 10.55
N PRO A 435 6.47 -22.22 11.01
CA PRO A 435 5.85 -22.03 12.32
C PRO A 435 6.91 -22.00 13.43
N VAL A 436 6.72 -21.13 14.40
CA VAL A 436 7.62 -21.01 15.54
C VAL A 436 6.81 -20.88 16.83
N GLN A 437 7.32 -21.50 17.89
CA GLN A 437 6.75 -21.35 19.23
C GLN A 437 7.61 -20.41 20.06
N VAL A 438 6.96 -19.48 20.73
CA VAL A 438 7.59 -18.59 21.70
C VAL A 438 6.87 -18.78 23.04
N ASP A 439 7.63 -19.05 24.10
CA ASP A 439 7.07 -19.22 25.42
C ASP A 439 6.64 -17.85 26.05
N ARG A 440 5.96 -17.92 27.19
CA ARG A 440 5.51 -16.70 27.90
C ARG A 440 6.66 -15.81 28.38
N GLY A 441 7.86 -16.36 28.51
CA GLY A 441 9.07 -15.63 28.85
C GLY A 441 9.72 -14.94 27.68
N GLY A 442 9.20 -15.15 26.46
CA GLY A 442 9.74 -14.61 25.22
C GLY A 442 10.84 -15.47 24.59
N HIS A 443 11.14 -16.65 25.12
CA HIS A 443 12.05 -17.59 24.51
C HIS A 443 11.44 -18.22 23.27
N GLY A 444 12.11 -18.02 22.12
CA GLY A 444 11.70 -18.58 20.84
C GLY A 444 12.76 -19.52 20.28
N LYS A 445 12.31 -20.58 19.63
CA LYS A 445 13.16 -21.56 18.96
C LYS A 445 12.61 -21.87 17.58
N LEU A 446 13.44 -21.68 16.57
CA LEU A 446 13.20 -22.10 15.20
C LEU A 446 13.99 -23.37 14.95
N GLU A 447 13.34 -24.36 14.34
CA GLU A 447 13.95 -25.58 13.86
C GLU A 447 13.58 -25.74 12.38
N VAL A 448 14.57 -25.90 11.51
CA VAL A 448 14.36 -26.02 10.06
C VAL A 448 15.17 -27.17 9.52
N ASP A 449 14.51 -28.13 8.90
CA ASP A 449 15.19 -29.18 8.14
C ASP A 449 15.95 -28.57 6.96
N LEU A 450 17.21 -28.99 6.75
CA LEU A 450 17.99 -28.58 5.59
C LEU A 450 17.34 -28.97 4.27
N GLU A 451 16.55 -30.06 4.27
CA GLU A 451 15.76 -30.50 3.12
C GLU A 451 14.71 -29.45 2.71
N ILE A 452 14.09 -28.75 3.68
CA ILE A 452 13.18 -27.61 3.41
C ILE A 452 13.96 -26.45 2.80
N LEU A 453 15.13 -26.13 3.34
CA LEU A 453 15.99 -25.09 2.80
C LEU A 453 16.52 -25.43 1.41
N ASN A 454 16.69 -26.71 1.10
CA ASN A 454 17.14 -27.19 -0.20
C ASN A 454 16.12 -26.95 -1.33
N GLN A 455 14.85 -26.73 -0.99
CA GLN A 455 13.82 -26.33 -1.95
C GLN A 455 13.90 -24.86 -2.34
N LEU A 456 14.66 -24.04 -1.59
CA LEU A 456 14.82 -22.64 -1.90
C LEU A 456 15.68 -22.45 -3.14
N PRO A 457 15.32 -21.59 -4.11
CA PRO A 457 16.21 -21.16 -5.19
C PRO A 457 17.53 -20.59 -4.67
N SER A 458 18.60 -20.65 -5.47
CA SER A 458 19.85 -19.95 -5.15
C SER A 458 19.59 -18.44 -5.17
N SER A 459 19.65 -17.79 -4.01
CA SER A 459 19.35 -16.38 -3.82
C SER A 459 19.77 -15.89 -2.44
N SER A 460 19.46 -14.64 -2.13
CA SER A 460 19.63 -14.01 -0.82
C SER A 460 18.27 -13.71 -0.19
N TYR A 461 18.08 -14.22 1.01
CA TYR A 461 16.82 -14.11 1.76
C TYR A 461 16.99 -13.24 3.01
N ALA A 462 15.91 -12.59 3.43
CA ALA A 462 15.79 -11.95 4.73
C ALA A 462 14.83 -12.75 5.62
N MET A 463 15.18 -12.90 6.89
CA MET A 463 14.38 -13.63 7.87
C MET A 463 13.72 -12.66 8.86
N PHE A 464 12.44 -12.85 9.12
CA PHE A 464 11.65 -12.02 10.02
C PHE A 464 10.75 -12.88 10.91
N LEU A 465 10.56 -12.47 12.16
CA LEU A 465 9.44 -12.95 12.96
C LEU A 465 8.19 -12.18 12.57
N ARG A 466 7.10 -12.90 12.29
CA ARG A 466 5.79 -12.31 12.05
C ARG A 466 4.93 -12.40 13.30
N TYR A 467 4.23 -11.32 13.59
CA TYR A 467 3.25 -11.23 14.65
C TYR A 467 2.07 -10.38 14.21
N ASN A 468 0.92 -10.54 14.87
CA ASN A 468 -0.29 -9.75 14.62
C ASN A 468 -0.62 -9.69 13.12
N ASP A 469 -0.69 -10.85 12.46
CA ASP A 469 -1.00 -11.11 11.05
C ASP A 469 0.09 -10.69 10.04
N TYR A 470 0.59 -9.46 10.06
CA TYR A 470 1.49 -8.94 9.01
C TYR A 470 2.71 -8.17 9.54
N ASN A 471 2.70 -7.80 10.82
CA ASN A 471 3.85 -7.10 11.39
C ASN A 471 5.08 -8.01 11.44
N LYS A 472 6.22 -7.41 11.18
CA LYS A 472 7.50 -8.13 11.13
C LYS A 472 8.53 -7.44 12.00
N ILE A 473 9.29 -8.23 12.74
CA ILE A 473 10.48 -7.76 13.45
C ILE A 473 11.71 -8.52 13.00
N ASN A 474 12.82 -7.81 12.96
CA ASN A 474 14.13 -8.39 12.71
C ASN A 474 14.60 -9.18 13.90
N ILE A 475 15.17 -10.37 13.67
CA ILE A 475 15.97 -11.08 14.68
C ILE A 475 17.39 -10.54 14.56
N ARG A 476 17.86 -9.80 15.55
CA ARG A 476 19.20 -9.22 15.52
C ARG A 476 20.23 -10.30 15.75
N LYS A 477 21.12 -10.48 14.77
CA LYS A 477 22.21 -11.46 14.79
C LYS A 477 23.57 -10.79 14.71
N ILE A 478 24.61 -11.40 15.27
CA ILE A 478 25.98 -10.87 15.33
C ILE A 478 26.97 -11.76 14.56
N ASN A 479 26.80 -13.10 14.56
CA ASN A 479 27.77 -14.03 13.99
C ASN A 479 27.30 -14.63 12.66
N GLU A 480 28.26 -15.02 11.81
CA GLU A 480 28.01 -15.78 10.59
C GLU A 480 28.16 -17.28 10.91
N ASN A 481 27.27 -18.08 10.33
CA ASN A 481 27.28 -19.54 10.44
C ASN A 481 26.93 -20.15 9.08
N GLN A 482 27.64 -21.22 8.68
CA GLN A 482 27.44 -21.83 7.37
C GLN A 482 27.53 -23.35 7.43
N ILE A 483 26.86 -24.00 6.49
CA ILE A 483 26.94 -25.42 6.25
C ILE A 483 26.83 -25.71 4.76
N GLU A 484 27.59 -26.72 4.31
CA GLU A 484 27.35 -27.34 3.00
C GLU A 484 26.41 -28.54 3.18
N TYR A 485 25.36 -28.62 2.36
CA TYR A 485 24.43 -29.74 2.35
C TYR A 485 23.96 -30.01 0.92
N GLN A 486 24.10 -31.25 0.45
CA GLN A 486 23.76 -31.70 -0.91
C GLN A 486 24.35 -30.78 -2.02
N ASN A 487 25.65 -30.49 -1.91
CA ASN A 487 26.42 -29.62 -2.82
C ASN A 487 25.92 -28.20 -2.92
N ARG A 488 25.26 -27.67 -1.88
CA ARG A 488 24.81 -26.29 -1.77
C ARG A 488 25.27 -25.68 -0.45
N ASP A 489 25.65 -24.41 -0.50
CA ASP A 489 26.06 -23.62 0.65
C ASP A 489 24.87 -22.85 1.26
N TYR A 490 24.66 -23.00 2.55
CA TYR A 490 23.69 -22.26 3.35
C TYR A 490 24.44 -21.35 4.33
N ILE A 491 24.42 -20.03 4.07
CA ILE A 491 25.16 -19.06 4.86
C ILE A 491 24.15 -18.16 5.59
N PHE A 492 24.09 -18.29 6.92
CA PHE A 492 23.35 -17.37 7.77
C PHE A 492 24.26 -16.23 8.19
N TYR A 493 23.86 -15.00 7.93
CA TYR A 493 24.70 -13.82 8.14
C TYR A 493 23.92 -12.63 8.67
N THR A 494 24.63 -11.64 9.19
CA THR A 494 24.03 -10.37 9.63
C THR A 494 23.93 -9.41 8.47
N THR A 495 22.70 -8.96 8.16
CA THR A 495 22.45 -7.92 7.16
C THR A 495 22.89 -6.53 7.64
N ILE A 496 22.97 -5.56 6.73
CA ILE A 496 23.30 -4.16 7.06
C ILE A 496 22.31 -3.50 8.05
N HIS A 497 21.14 -4.08 8.24
CA HIS A 497 20.12 -3.65 9.21
C HIS A 497 20.14 -4.50 10.48
N SER A 498 21.25 -5.20 10.74
CA SER A 498 21.43 -6.08 11.91
C SER A 498 20.34 -7.16 12.04
N ASN A 499 19.89 -7.71 10.91
CA ASN A 499 18.92 -8.80 10.86
C ASN A 499 19.58 -10.11 10.39
N VAL A 500 19.01 -11.22 10.74
CA VAL A 500 19.40 -12.52 10.17
C VAL A 500 19.04 -12.55 8.69
N GLY A 501 20.03 -12.83 7.85
CA GLY A 501 19.86 -13.15 6.45
C GLY A 501 20.31 -14.57 6.17
N LEU A 502 19.77 -15.18 5.12
CA LEU A 502 20.19 -16.47 4.59
C LEU A 502 20.62 -16.27 3.13
N LYS A 503 21.76 -16.83 2.78
CA LYS A 503 22.21 -16.92 1.39
C LYS A 503 22.31 -18.39 1.02
N VAL A 504 21.67 -18.76 -0.08
CA VAL A 504 21.71 -20.12 -0.68
C VAL A 504 22.49 -20.02 -1.98
N LYS A 505 23.57 -20.78 -2.11
CA LYS A 505 24.42 -20.82 -3.29
C LYS A 505 24.36 -22.16 -4.00
#